data_8863ada2022e1200d1429647866bc94a
#
_entry.id   8863ada2022e1200d1429647866bc94a
#
_cell.length_a   1.000
_cell.length_b   1.000
_cell.length_c   1.000
_cell.angle_alpha   90.00
_cell.angle_beta   90.00
_cell.angle_gamma   90.00
#
_symmetry.space_group_name_H-M   'P 1'
#
loop_
_entity.id
_entity.type
_entity.pdbx_description
1 polymer ?
#
loop_
_entity_poly.entity_id
_entity_poly.type
_entity_poly.pdbx_seq_one_letter_code
_entity_poly.pdbx_strand_id
1 'polypeptide(L)'
;MLELINSLLGRSNQSNQAVVEIYTWQTCPYCIRAKFLLWRKGINFTEYKIDGDTEARNAMAIRANGKRSVPQIFINNEHIGGCDDLHRLEREGKLTALFHGN
;
A
#
# COMPACT_ATOMS: atom_id res chain seq x y z
N MET A 1 2.35 17.44 26.14
CA MET A 1 3.76 17.29 25.86
C MET A 1 4.07 16.10 25.00
N LEU A 2 3.63 14.94 25.42
CA LEU A 2 3.84 13.76 24.61
C LEU A 2 3.19 13.88 23.26
N GLU A 3 2.01 14.47 23.23
CA GLU A 3 1.34 14.63 21.96
C GLU A 3 2.15 15.50 21.02
N LEU A 4 2.77 16.52 21.57
CA LEU A 4 3.58 17.39 20.75
C LEU A 4 4.77 16.64 20.16
N ILE A 5 5.42 15.85 21.01
CA ILE A 5 6.55 15.07 20.55
C ILE A 5 6.09 14.04 19.53
N ASN A 6 4.97 13.39 19.80
CA ASN A 6 4.42 12.42 18.87
C ASN A 6 4.11 13.06 17.53
N SER A 7 3.60 14.28 17.57
CA SER A 7 3.35 14.99 16.33
C SER A 7 4.61 15.17 15.54
N LEU A 8 5.69 15.56 16.21
CA LEU A 8 6.93 15.76 15.53
C LEU A 8 7.51 14.47 15.01
N LEU A 9 7.48 13.44 15.83
CA LEU A 9 8.01 12.16 15.41
C LEU A 9 7.11 11.50 14.40
N GLY A 10 5.83 11.73 14.53
CA GLY A 10 4.87 11.15 13.62
C GLY A 10 4.74 11.87 12.31
N ARG A 11 5.56 12.88 12.10
CA ARG A 11 5.48 13.59 10.85
C ARG A 11 5.75 12.70 9.66
N SER A 12 6.58 11.70 9.86
CA SER A 12 6.78 10.72 8.80
C SER A 12 5.47 10.03 8.46
N ASN A 13 4.64 9.82 9.47
CA ASN A 13 3.33 9.21 9.24
C ASN A 13 2.38 10.17 8.57
N GLN A 14 2.67 11.46 8.69
CA GLN A 14 1.84 12.46 8.06
C GLN A 14 2.25 12.70 6.62
N SER A 15 3.30 12.03 6.17
CA SER A 15 3.69 12.12 4.78
C SER A 15 2.56 11.65 3.88
N ASN A 16 1.69 10.79 4.41
CA ASN A 16 0.48 10.42 3.69
C ASN A 16 -0.70 10.44 4.65
N GLN A 17 -1.78 11.03 4.20
CA GLN A 17 -3.02 11.06 4.95
C GLN A 17 -3.93 9.90 4.57
N ALA A 18 -3.60 9.22 3.51
CA ALA A 18 -4.36 8.09 3.05
C ALA A 18 -3.95 6.84 3.81
N VAL A 19 -4.87 5.90 3.93
CA VAL A 19 -4.60 4.58 4.49
C VAL A 19 -4.18 3.70 3.33
N VAL A 20 -2.92 3.25 3.37
CA VAL A 20 -2.36 2.43 2.31
C VAL A 20 -2.15 1.02 2.83
N GLU A 21 -2.69 0.05 2.11
CA GLU A 21 -2.59 -1.36 2.49
C GLU A 21 -2.08 -2.15 1.31
N ILE A 22 -1.24 -3.14 1.60
CA ILE A 22 -0.69 -3.99 0.55
C ILE A 22 -0.66 -5.43 1.03
N TYR A 23 -1.19 -6.33 0.19
CA TYR A 23 -1.11 -7.77 0.44
C TYR A 23 0.08 -8.32 -0.31
N THR A 24 0.88 -9.14 0.36
CA THR A 24 2.13 -9.63 -0.20
C THR A 24 2.39 -11.07 0.18
N TRP A 25 3.40 -11.64 -0.48
CA TRP A 25 4.07 -12.86 -0.05
C TRP A 25 5.51 -12.51 0.28
N GLN A 26 6.13 -13.31 1.12
CA GLN A 26 7.48 -13.02 1.59
C GLN A 26 8.50 -12.97 0.44
N THR A 27 8.41 -13.91 -0.48
CA THR A 27 9.37 -13.99 -1.58
C THR A 27 8.67 -13.68 -2.90
N CYS A 28 8.26 -12.46 -3.06
CA CYS A 28 7.55 -12.03 -4.26
C CYS A 28 8.26 -10.82 -4.84
N PRO A 29 8.93 -10.96 -6.00
CA PRO A 29 9.67 -9.84 -6.57
C PRO A 29 8.81 -8.62 -6.85
N TYR A 30 7.60 -8.82 -7.34
CA TYR A 30 6.70 -7.69 -7.61
C TYR A 30 6.24 -7.03 -6.33
N CYS A 31 6.09 -7.81 -5.25
CA CYS A 31 5.76 -7.23 -3.95
C CYS A 31 6.90 -6.36 -3.47
N ILE A 32 8.13 -6.82 -3.65
CA ILE A 32 9.30 -6.05 -3.24
C ILE A 32 9.37 -4.75 -4.03
N ARG A 33 9.13 -4.82 -5.33
CA ARG A 33 9.17 -3.63 -6.16
C ARG A 33 8.08 -2.62 -5.78
N ALA A 34 6.90 -3.11 -5.47
CA ALA A 34 5.81 -2.23 -5.05
C ALA A 34 6.13 -1.55 -3.74
N LYS A 35 6.63 -2.34 -2.77
CA LYS A 35 6.98 -1.78 -1.47
C LYS A 35 8.13 -0.79 -1.58
N PHE A 36 9.08 -1.06 -2.46
CA PHE A 36 10.20 -0.15 -2.64
C PHE A 36 9.71 1.20 -3.18
N LEU A 37 8.78 1.19 -4.11
CA LEU A 37 8.24 2.44 -4.63
C LEU A 37 7.56 3.22 -3.51
N LEU A 38 6.73 2.55 -2.71
CA LEU A 38 6.06 3.22 -1.60
C LEU A 38 7.08 3.79 -0.62
N TRP A 39 8.09 2.98 -0.28
CA TRP A 39 9.12 3.40 0.64
C TRP A 39 9.90 4.61 0.10
N ARG A 40 10.26 4.56 -1.18
CA ARG A 40 11.04 5.64 -1.79
C ARG A 40 10.28 6.95 -1.78
N LYS A 41 8.96 6.88 -1.87
CA LYS A 41 8.14 8.09 -1.84
C LYS A 41 7.79 8.52 -0.42
N GLY A 42 8.30 7.82 0.59
CA GLY A 42 8.03 8.18 1.98
C GLY A 42 6.62 7.84 2.43
N ILE A 43 6.02 6.84 1.80
CA ILE A 43 4.63 6.48 2.07
C ILE A 43 4.59 5.35 3.09
N ASN A 44 3.86 5.56 4.17
CA ASN A 44 3.64 4.52 5.17
C ASN A 44 2.51 3.61 4.70
N PHE A 45 2.67 2.33 4.93
CA PHE A 45 1.66 1.37 4.51
C PHE A 45 1.57 0.24 5.51
N THR A 46 0.43 -0.43 5.52
CA THR A 46 0.23 -1.66 6.29
C THR A 46 0.40 -2.83 5.34
N GLU A 47 1.23 -3.77 5.73
CA GLU A 47 1.49 -4.94 4.90
C GLU A 47 0.86 -6.17 5.51
N TYR A 48 0.13 -6.92 4.69
CA TYR A 48 -0.44 -8.19 5.09
C TYR A 48 0.27 -9.29 4.32
N LYS A 49 1.11 -10.04 5.01
CA LYS A 49 1.80 -11.18 4.40
C LYS A 49 0.86 -12.38 4.50
N ILE A 50 0.45 -12.86 3.35
CA ILE A 50 -0.58 -13.90 3.30
C ILE A 50 -0.07 -15.21 2.73
N ASP A 51 1.25 -15.46 2.85
CA ASP A 51 1.84 -16.72 2.39
C ASP A 51 1.10 -17.89 3.03
N GLY A 52 0.59 -18.79 2.18
CA GLY A 52 -0.03 -20.00 2.67
C GLY A 52 -1.35 -19.83 3.39
N ASP A 53 -1.87 -18.62 3.44
CA ASP A 53 -3.12 -18.33 4.14
C ASP A 53 -4.25 -18.22 3.12
N THR A 54 -4.94 -19.33 2.90
CA THR A 54 -5.98 -19.39 1.88
C THR A 54 -7.15 -18.48 2.22
N GLU A 55 -7.51 -18.42 3.49
CA GLU A 55 -8.63 -17.56 3.90
C GLU A 55 -8.30 -16.08 3.65
N ALA A 56 -7.10 -15.68 4.00
CA ALA A 56 -6.69 -14.29 3.75
C ALA A 56 -6.65 -14.00 2.26
N ARG A 57 -6.21 -14.97 1.46
CA ARG A 57 -6.18 -14.78 0.02
C ARG A 57 -7.57 -14.66 -0.55
N ASN A 58 -8.51 -15.45 -0.04
CA ASN A 58 -9.90 -15.34 -0.48
C ASN A 58 -10.48 -13.97 -0.13
N ALA A 59 -10.19 -13.50 1.09
CA ALA A 59 -10.68 -12.20 1.52
C ALA A 59 -10.07 -11.09 0.66
N MET A 60 -8.78 -11.21 0.36
CA MET A 60 -8.13 -10.25 -0.53
C MET A 60 -8.81 -10.24 -1.89
N ALA A 61 -9.09 -11.41 -2.44
CA ALA A 61 -9.67 -11.51 -3.77
C ALA A 61 -11.04 -10.82 -3.82
N ILE A 62 -11.82 -10.96 -2.77
CA ILE A 62 -13.12 -10.28 -2.69
C ILE A 62 -12.92 -8.78 -2.77
N ARG A 63 -11.95 -8.24 -2.04
CA ARG A 63 -11.63 -6.80 -2.08
C ARG A 63 -11.06 -6.39 -3.42
N ALA A 64 -10.34 -7.28 -4.09
CA ALA A 64 -9.55 -6.97 -5.25
C ALA A 64 -10.26 -7.31 -6.56
N ASN A 65 -11.57 -7.30 -6.55
CA ASN A 65 -12.36 -7.53 -7.76
C ASN A 65 -12.05 -8.89 -8.39
N GLY A 66 -11.82 -9.88 -7.53
CA GLY A 66 -11.57 -11.25 -7.96
C GLY A 66 -10.12 -11.59 -8.20
N LYS A 67 -9.21 -10.65 -8.10
CA LYS A 67 -7.81 -10.92 -8.34
C LYS A 67 -7.18 -11.61 -7.16
N ARG A 68 -6.45 -12.68 -7.43
CA ARG A 68 -5.86 -13.53 -6.40
C ARG A 68 -4.34 -13.44 -6.35
N SER A 69 -3.74 -12.67 -7.24
CA SER A 69 -2.28 -12.53 -7.27
C SER A 69 -1.83 -11.48 -6.27
N VAL A 70 -0.55 -11.50 -5.93
CA VAL A 70 0.07 -10.48 -5.10
C VAL A 70 1.15 -9.79 -5.90
N PRO A 71 1.44 -8.52 -5.60
CA PRO A 71 0.80 -7.70 -4.57
C PRO A 71 -0.57 -7.20 -5.00
N GLN A 72 -1.40 -6.85 -4.03
CA GLN A 72 -2.63 -6.10 -4.28
C GLN A 72 -2.62 -4.90 -3.35
N ILE A 73 -2.81 -3.73 -3.90
CA ILE A 73 -2.66 -2.47 -3.16
C ILE A 73 -3.99 -1.76 -3.08
N PHE A 74 -4.27 -1.20 -1.91
CA PHE A 74 -5.49 -0.45 -1.64
C PHE A 74 -5.12 0.89 -1.03
N ILE A 75 -5.76 1.95 -1.49
CA ILE A 75 -5.57 3.28 -0.95
C ILE A 75 -6.93 3.80 -0.55
N ASN A 76 -7.11 4.09 0.74
CA ASN A 76 -8.38 4.51 1.30
C ASN A 76 -9.48 3.52 0.94
N ASN A 77 -9.16 2.24 1.08
CA ASN A 77 -10.09 1.14 0.84
C ASN A 77 -10.47 0.97 -0.63
N GLU A 78 -9.80 1.66 -1.51
CA GLU A 78 -10.06 1.58 -2.93
C GLU A 78 -9.00 0.71 -3.59
N HIS A 79 -9.43 -0.21 -4.41
CA HIS A 79 -8.51 -1.16 -5.05
C HIS A 79 -7.71 -0.48 -6.14
N ILE A 80 -6.40 -0.42 -5.96
CA ILE A 80 -5.50 0.15 -6.95
C ILE A 80 -5.06 -0.91 -7.95
N GLY A 81 -4.75 -2.09 -7.45
CA GLY A 81 -4.26 -3.18 -8.30
C GLY A 81 -2.93 -3.68 -7.84
N GLY A 82 -2.13 -4.16 -8.76
CA GLY A 82 -0.83 -4.74 -8.47
C GLY A 82 0.32 -3.77 -8.69
N CYS A 83 1.51 -4.35 -8.78
CA CYS A 83 2.73 -3.56 -8.93
C CYS A 83 2.70 -2.68 -10.18
N ASP A 84 2.27 -3.25 -11.30
CA ASP A 84 2.25 -2.48 -12.55
C ASP A 84 1.28 -1.31 -12.47
N ASP A 85 0.13 -1.54 -11.84
CA ASP A 85 -0.86 -0.47 -11.69
C ASP A 85 -0.30 0.66 -10.83
N LEU A 86 0.39 0.29 -9.76
CA LEU A 86 0.99 1.29 -8.86
C LEU A 86 2.03 2.13 -9.61
N HIS A 87 2.89 1.48 -10.37
CA HIS A 87 3.94 2.18 -11.11
C HIS A 87 3.35 3.04 -12.22
N ARG A 88 2.25 2.59 -12.82
CA ARG A 88 1.59 3.39 -13.84
C ARG A 88 1.05 4.69 -13.24
N LEU A 89 0.43 4.61 -12.08
CA LEU A 89 -0.06 5.82 -11.42
C LEU A 89 1.08 6.77 -11.12
N GLU A 90 2.23 6.22 -10.73
CA GLU A 90 3.39 7.08 -10.46
C GLU A 90 3.86 7.77 -11.74
N ARG A 91 3.95 7.04 -12.84
CA ARG A 91 4.37 7.63 -14.10
C ARG A 91 3.41 8.70 -14.58
N GLU A 92 2.12 8.54 -14.29
CA GLU A 92 1.12 9.51 -14.69
C GLU A 92 1.00 10.68 -13.73
N GLY A 93 1.80 10.68 -12.66
CA GLY A 93 1.77 11.76 -11.69
C GLY A 93 0.55 11.79 -10.80
N LYS A 94 -0.16 10.67 -10.71
CA LYS A 94 -1.41 10.61 -9.96
C LYS A 94 -1.25 10.05 -8.55
N LEU A 95 -0.13 9.36 -8.31
CA LEU A 95 0.01 8.61 -7.05
C LEU A 95 0.11 9.54 -5.85
N THR A 96 0.86 10.61 -5.97
CA THR A 96 1.07 11.53 -4.85
C THR A 96 -0.25 12.12 -4.36
N ALA A 97 -1.12 12.49 -5.27
CA ALA A 97 -2.42 13.05 -4.89
C ALA A 97 -3.25 12.05 -4.11
N LEU A 98 -3.20 10.78 -4.50
CA LEU A 98 -3.95 9.75 -3.79
C LEU A 98 -3.47 9.59 -2.35
N PHE A 99 -2.16 9.69 -2.14
CA PHE A 99 -1.61 9.54 -0.79
C PHE A 99 -1.99 10.69 0.11
N HIS A 100 -2.16 11.87 -0.43
CA HIS A 100 -2.43 13.06 0.37
C HIS A 100 -3.91 13.39 0.44
N GLY A 101 -4.76 12.53 -0.10
CA GLY A 101 -6.18 12.69 0.06
C GLY A 101 -6.81 13.80 -0.78
N ASN A 102 -6.14 14.19 -1.81
CA ASN A 102 -6.67 15.24 -2.69
C ASN A 102 -7.38 14.67 -3.89
#